data_8dc85a85988407edad8a86a474250489
#
_entry.id   8dc85a85988407edad8a86a474250489
#
_cell.length_a   1.000
_cell.length_b   1.000
_cell.length_c   1.000
_cell.angle_alpha   90.00
_cell.angle_beta   90.00
_cell.angle_gamma   90.00
#
_symmetry.space_group_name_H-M   'P 1'
#
loop_
_entity.id
_entity.type
_entity.pdbx_description
1 polymer ?
#
loop_
_entity_poly.entity_id
_entity_poly.type
_entity_poly.pdbx_seq_one_letter_code
_entity_poly.pdbx_strand_id
1 'polypeptide(L)'
;RVELRVATDPAVALRARHVVNAAGLWAQRIAEGIEGLDAASIPPQTLAKGHYFALMGRSPFTRLIYPTPGGGGLGVHLTLDLSGRAKFGPDVEWLDISGPEAIDYGVPAERGERFYAAVRRYWPGLPDGALVADYSGVRPKLAAAAGQNIDFRIDGGDRHGAPGHVMLYGVESPGLTASLAIAERVLAALDG
;
A
#
# COMPACT_ATOMS: atom_id res chain seq x y z
N ARG A 1 26.88 -15.01 -1.95
CA ARG A 1 25.79 -15.78 -1.30
C ARG A 1 25.34 -15.01 -0.07
N VAL A 2 24.05 -14.86 0.07
CA VAL A 2 23.42 -14.18 1.20
C VAL A 2 22.96 -15.24 2.22
N GLU A 3 23.16 -14.99 3.51
CA GLU A 3 22.60 -15.81 4.58
C GLU A 3 21.44 -15.03 5.21
N LEU A 4 20.23 -15.61 5.14
CA LEU A 4 19.05 -15.09 5.79
C LEU A 4 18.79 -15.87 7.08
N ARG A 5 18.75 -15.19 8.22
CA ARG A 5 18.36 -15.78 9.51
C ARG A 5 16.92 -15.42 9.81
N VAL A 6 16.08 -16.44 9.93
CA VAL A 6 14.67 -16.28 10.27
C VAL A 6 14.51 -16.55 11.76
N ALA A 7 13.98 -15.57 12.49
CA ALA A 7 13.70 -15.68 13.92
C ALA A 7 12.45 -16.56 14.14
N THR A 8 12.64 -17.87 14.03
CA THR A 8 11.64 -18.91 14.35
C THR A 8 12.13 -19.73 15.55
N ASP A 9 11.27 -20.57 16.12
CA ASP A 9 11.65 -21.54 17.15
C ASP A 9 11.47 -22.98 16.58
N PRO A 10 12.56 -23.72 16.27
CA PRO A 10 13.97 -23.31 16.29
C PRO A 10 14.32 -22.30 15.18
N ALA A 11 15.39 -21.51 15.39
CA ALA A 11 15.88 -20.56 14.41
C ALA A 11 16.32 -21.27 13.11
N VAL A 12 15.93 -20.69 11.97
CA VAL A 12 16.25 -21.25 10.64
C VAL A 12 17.20 -20.31 9.92
N ALA A 13 18.32 -20.83 9.40
CA ALA A 13 19.22 -20.11 8.51
C ALA A 13 19.05 -20.62 7.08
N LEU A 14 18.79 -19.72 6.15
CA LEU A 14 18.69 -20.00 4.73
C LEU A 14 19.86 -19.33 3.99
N ARG A 15 20.47 -20.04 3.06
CA ARG A 15 21.48 -19.46 2.16
C ARG A 15 20.92 -19.33 0.76
N ALA A 16 20.91 -18.09 0.25
CA ALA A 16 20.45 -17.77 -1.08
C ALA A 16 21.55 -17.11 -1.91
N ARG A 17 21.43 -17.13 -3.24
CA ARG A 17 22.27 -16.31 -4.12
C ARG A 17 21.78 -14.88 -4.13
N HIS A 18 20.47 -14.70 -4.12
CA HIS A 18 19.81 -13.41 -4.19
C HIS A 18 18.68 -13.35 -3.15
N VAL A 19 18.42 -12.15 -2.64
CA VAL A 19 17.30 -11.85 -1.76
C VAL A 19 16.56 -10.65 -2.30
N VAL A 20 15.25 -10.77 -2.46
CA VAL A 20 14.38 -9.68 -2.89
C VAL A 20 13.48 -9.30 -1.73
N ASN A 21 13.63 -8.08 -1.25
CA ASN A 21 12.76 -7.51 -0.22
C ASN A 21 11.54 -6.87 -0.88
N ALA A 22 10.43 -7.58 -0.92
CA ALA A 22 9.13 -7.12 -1.41
C ALA A 22 8.10 -7.04 -0.27
N ALA A 23 8.54 -6.65 0.94
CA ALA A 23 7.75 -6.74 2.17
C ALA A 23 6.76 -5.58 2.38
N GLY A 24 6.56 -4.70 1.39
CA GLY A 24 5.57 -3.63 1.44
C GLY A 24 5.76 -2.71 2.64
N LEU A 25 4.82 -2.71 3.58
CA LEU A 25 4.88 -1.90 4.80
C LEU A 25 6.12 -2.14 5.65
N TRP A 26 6.73 -3.33 5.56
CA TRP A 26 7.87 -3.76 6.36
C TRP A 26 9.21 -3.64 5.63
N ALA A 27 9.21 -3.13 4.39
CA ALA A 27 10.40 -3.14 3.54
C ALA A 27 11.58 -2.38 4.16
N GLN A 28 11.35 -1.20 4.76
CA GLN A 28 12.38 -0.42 5.43
C GLN A 28 12.92 -1.15 6.66
N ARG A 29 12.03 -1.74 7.46
CA ARG A 29 12.41 -2.47 8.67
C ARG A 29 13.29 -3.69 8.37
N ILE A 30 12.99 -4.40 7.28
CA ILE A 30 13.84 -5.51 6.83
C ILE A 30 15.19 -5.00 6.34
N ALA A 31 15.21 -3.90 5.57
CA ALA A 31 16.44 -3.31 5.08
C ALA A 31 17.39 -2.86 6.20
N GLU A 32 16.84 -2.30 7.28
CA GLU A 32 17.61 -1.91 8.49
C GLU A 32 18.33 -3.10 9.14
N GLY A 33 17.83 -4.32 8.97
CA GLY A 33 18.45 -5.56 9.49
C GLY A 33 19.49 -6.20 8.57
N ILE A 34 19.79 -5.64 7.39
CA ILE A 34 20.73 -6.22 6.44
C ILE A 34 22.14 -5.71 6.72
N GLU A 35 23.03 -6.62 7.10
CA GLU A 35 24.45 -6.28 7.30
C GLU A 35 25.10 -5.84 5.98
N GLY A 36 25.81 -4.71 6.02
CA GLY A 36 26.52 -4.15 4.87
C GLY A 36 25.64 -3.29 3.94
N LEU A 37 24.35 -3.16 4.23
CA LEU A 37 23.49 -2.22 3.52
C LEU A 37 23.71 -0.80 4.08
N ASP A 38 23.93 0.17 3.18
CA ASP A 38 24.04 1.58 3.57
C ASP A 38 22.71 2.10 4.10
N ALA A 39 22.63 2.36 5.39
CA ALA A 39 21.44 2.87 6.05
C ALA A 39 20.93 4.21 5.45
N ALA A 40 21.83 5.05 4.90
CA ALA A 40 21.46 6.28 4.24
C ALA A 40 20.70 6.07 2.92
N SER A 41 20.81 4.87 2.33
CA SER A 41 20.06 4.49 1.13
C SER A 41 18.59 4.18 1.38
N ILE A 42 18.22 3.84 2.62
CA ILE A 42 16.85 3.49 3.01
C ILE A 42 15.97 4.73 2.96
N PRO A 43 14.96 4.80 2.08
CA PRO A 43 14.11 5.97 1.99
C PRO A 43 13.15 6.05 3.18
N PRO A 44 12.87 7.26 3.70
CA PRO A 44 11.85 7.43 4.73
C PRO A 44 10.47 7.02 4.20
N GLN A 45 9.68 6.39 5.07
CA GLN A 45 8.33 5.93 4.78
C GLN A 45 7.29 6.82 5.45
N THR A 46 6.15 6.99 4.77
CA THR A 46 4.90 7.49 5.35
C THR A 46 3.79 6.49 5.07
N LEU A 47 2.84 6.38 6.00
CA LEU A 47 1.76 5.42 5.90
C LEU A 47 0.43 6.14 5.67
N ALA A 48 -0.28 5.76 4.61
CA ALA A 48 -1.57 6.31 4.28
C ALA A 48 -2.66 5.23 4.39
N LYS A 49 -3.51 5.35 5.41
CA LYS A 49 -4.66 4.46 5.63
C LYS A 49 -5.83 4.92 4.79
N GLY A 50 -6.50 3.98 4.14
CA GLY A 50 -7.74 4.19 3.41
C GLY A 50 -8.85 3.32 3.99
N HIS A 51 -10.02 3.92 4.22
CA HIS A 51 -11.18 3.23 4.75
C HIS A 51 -12.17 2.91 3.65
N TYR A 52 -12.91 1.83 3.86
CA TYR A 52 -13.95 1.39 2.95
C TYR A 52 -15.26 1.15 3.70
N PHE A 53 -16.36 1.54 3.05
CA PHE A 53 -17.71 1.33 3.53
C PHE A 53 -18.50 0.50 2.52
N ALA A 54 -19.25 -0.49 3.00
CA ALA A 54 -20.10 -1.31 2.18
C ALA A 54 -21.52 -0.76 2.13
N LEU A 55 -22.19 -0.92 1.00
CA LEU A 55 -23.62 -0.63 0.87
C LEU A 55 -24.45 -1.73 1.54
N MET A 56 -25.35 -1.34 2.39
CA MET A 56 -26.43 -2.23 2.83
C MET A 56 -27.46 -2.41 1.71
N GLY A 57 -27.80 -3.67 1.44
CA GLY A 57 -28.75 -4.00 0.39
C GLY A 57 -28.16 -4.12 -1.00
N ARG A 58 -29.02 -4.07 -2.02
CA ARG A 58 -28.64 -4.32 -3.41
C ARG A 58 -28.04 -3.07 -4.05
N SER A 59 -26.89 -3.25 -4.71
CA SER A 59 -26.28 -2.20 -5.52
C SER A 59 -27.15 -1.85 -6.73
N PRO A 60 -27.40 -0.56 -7.01
CA PRO A 60 -28.05 -0.14 -8.25
C PRO A 60 -27.05 -0.15 -9.44
N PHE A 61 -25.75 -0.35 -9.16
CA PHE A 61 -24.71 -0.32 -10.16
C PHE A 61 -24.22 -1.73 -10.52
N THR A 62 -23.89 -1.90 -11.79
CA THR A 62 -23.31 -3.13 -12.34
C THR A 62 -21.86 -2.91 -12.82
N ARG A 63 -21.32 -1.71 -12.63
CA ARG A 63 -19.97 -1.30 -13.06
C ARG A 63 -19.29 -0.51 -11.96
N LEU A 64 -17.96 -0.48 -12.02
CA LEU A 64 -17.13 0.37 -11.17
C LEU A 64 -17.33 1.85 -11.53
N ILE A 65 -17.30 2.75 -10.56
CA ILE A 65 -17.36 4.19 -10.76
C ILE A 65 -16.14 4.83 -10.12
N TYR A 66 -15.35 5.50 -10.96
CA TYR A 66 -14.15 6.24 -10.55
C TYR A 66 -14.37 7.71 -10.86
N PRO A 67 -14.73 8.54 -9.88
CA PRO A 67 -14.88 9.97 -10.10
C PRO A 67 -13.58 10.58 -10.60
N THR A 68 -13.69 11.60 -11.47
CA THR A 68 -12.51 12.38 -11.87
C THR A 68 -11.86 13.00 -10.64
N PRO A 69 -10.53 12.89 -10.48
CA PRO A 69 -9.83 13.53 -9.37
C PRO A 69 -10.13 15.03 -9.33
N GLY A 70 -10.55 15.52 -8.16
CA GLY A 70 -10.83 16.93 -7.96
C GLY A 70 -10.21 17.41 -6.66
N GLY A 71 -9.47 18.54 -6.70
CA GLY A 71 -9.09 19.31 -5.51
C GLY A 71 -8.27 18.59 -4.46
N GLY A 72 -7.39 17.63 -4.83
CA GLY A 72 -6.41 17.04 -3.90
C GLY A 72 -6.66 15.60 -3.45
N GLY A 73 -7.61 14.87 -4.05
CA GLY A 73 -7.81 13.44 -3.76
C GLY A 73 -8.42 12.67 -4.93
N LEU A 74 -8.20 11.34 -4.97
CA LEU A 74 -8.74 10.44 -5.99
C LEU A 74 -10.27 10.30 -5.94
N GLY A 75 -10.94 10.92 -4.97
CA GLY A 75 -12.37 10.74 -4.73
C GLY A 75 -12.71 9.36 -4.16
N VAL A 76 -13.91 9.21 -3.63
CA VAL A 76 -14.43 7.93 -3.16
C VAL A 76 -14.94 7.13 -4.36
N HIS A 77 -14.26 6.04 -4.69
CA HIS A 77 -14.65 5.14 -5.77
C HIS A 77 -15.83 4.25 -5.34
N LEU A 78 -16.61 3.78 -6.30
CA LEU A 78 -17.49 2.64 -6.14
C LEU A 78 -16.86 1.42 -6.79
N THR A 79 -16.67 0.36 -6.01
CA THR A 79 -16.23 -0.94 -6.49
C THR A 79 -17.28 -2.01 -6.18
N LEU A 80 -17.25 -3.09 -6.93
CA LEU A 80 -18.13 -4.24 -6.72
C LEU A 80 -17.26 -5.44 -6.36
N ASP A 81 -17.61 -6.14 -5.28
CA ASP A 81 -16.99 -7.42 -4.99
C ASP A 81 -17.54 -8.54 -5.89
N LEU A 82 -16.98 -9.75 -5.78
CA LEU A 82 -17.38 -10.89 -6.61
C LEU A 82 -18.84 -11.32 -6.39
N SER A 83 -19.47 -10.93 -5.30
CA SER A 83 -20.90 -11.15 -5.03
C SER A 83 -21.79 -10.02 -5.58
N GLY A 84 -21.20 -8.98 -6.15
CA GLY A 84 -21.90 -7.80 -6.66
C GLY A 84 -22.25 -6.77 -5.57
N ARG A 85 -21.73 -6.90 -4.34
CA ARG A 85 -21.94 -5.92 -3.29
C ARG A 85 -21.08 -4.68 -3.54
N ALA A 86 -21.71 -3.50 -3.45
CA ALA A 86 -21.01 -2.24 -3.64
C ALA A 86 -20.21 -1.85 -2.38
N LYS A 87 -19.00 -1.36 -2.63
CA LYS A 87 -18.09 -0.80 -1.63
C LYS A 87 -17.61 0.56 -2.09
N PHE A 88 -17.50 1.49 -1.15
CA PHE A 88 -17.07 2.87 -1.40
C PHE A 88 -15.76 3.13 -0.68
N GLY A 89 -14.81 3.72 -1.37
CA GLY A 89 -13.50 4.04 -0.82
C GLY A 89 -12.39 4.07 -1.89
N PRO A 90 -11.16 4.33 -1.43
CA PRO A 90 -10.84 4.75 -0.07
C PRO A 90 -10.99 6.26 0.16
N ASP A 91 -11.03 6.66 1.42
CA ASP A 91 -10.56 7.98 1.84
C ASP A 91 -9.04 7.96 2.07
N VAL A 92 -8.47 9.01 2.66
CA VAL A 92 -7.05 9.07 3.03
C VAL A 92 -6.90 9.59 4.45
N GLU A 93 -6.15 8.84 5.27
CA GLU A 93 -5.69 9.23 6.58
C GLU A 93 -4.19 8.98 6.69
N TRP A 94 -3.42 10.04 6.91
CA TRP A 94 -2.00 9.92 7.18
C TRP A 94 -1.79 9.45 8.61
N LEU A 95 -1.04 8.36 8.78
CA LEU A 95 -0.77 7.79 10.09
C LEU A 95 0.51 8.40 10.68
N ASP A 96 0.40 8.94 11.89
CA ASP A 96 1.53 9.36 12.71
C ASP A 96 1.81 8.29 13.77
N ILE A 97 2.53 7.24 13.36
CA ILE A 97 2.84 6.07 14.18
C ILE A 97 4.30 5.67 14.03
N SER A 98 4.83 4.96 15.02
CA SER A 98 6.24 4.56 15.08
C SER A 98 6.65 3.51 14.06
N GLY A 99 5.70 2.74 13.52
CA GLY A 99 5.98 1.68 12.54
C GLY A 99 4.75 0.86 12.19
N PRO A 100 4.88 -0.08 11.25
CA PRO A 100 3.76 -0.91 10.77
C PRO A 100 3.08 -1.75 11.85
N GLU A 101 3.81 -2.10 12.92
CA GLU A 101 3.31 -2.86 14.07
C GLU A 101 2.25 -2.11 14.89
N ALA A 102 2.23 -0.78 14.79
CA ALA A 102 1.27 0.09 15.48
C ALA A 102 0.01 0.41 14.65
N ILE A 103 -0.15 -0.21 13.47
CA ILE A 103 -1.30 0.05 12.60
C ILE A 103 -2.58 -0.50 13.24
N ASP A 104 -3.52 0.40 13.51
CA ASP A 104 -4.91 0.04 13.76
C ASP A 104 -5.68 -0.03 12.43
N TYR A 105 -6.20 -1.22 12.10
CA TYR A 105 -7.01 -1.45 10.90
C TYR A 105 -8.53 -1.23 11.14
N GLY A 106 -8.93 -0.77 12.31
CA GLY A 106 -10.31 -0.42 12.61
C GLY A 106 -10.88 0.62 11.65
N VAL A 107 -12.18 0.56 11.39
CA VAL A 107 -12.90 1.54 10.56
C VAL A 107 -13.93 2.25 11.46
N PRO A 108 -13.64 3.48 11.92
CA PRO A 108 -14.57 4.23 12.73
C PRO A 108 -15.86 4.53 11.96
N ALA A 109 -17.03 4.21 12.55
CA ALA A 109 -18.31 4.34 11.87
C ALA A 109 -18.64 5.80 11.50
N GLU A 110 -18.22 6.75 12.32
CA GLU A 110 -18.40 8.18 12.13
C GLU A 110 -17.70 8.73 10.87
N ARG A 111 -16.68 8.05 10.36
CA ARG A 111 -16.06 8.41 9.08
C ARG A 111 -17.02 8.26 7.89
N GLY A 112 -18.06 7.43 8.04
CA GLY A 112 -19.08 7.22 7.02
C GLY A 112 -19.74 8.52 6.53
N GLU A 113 -19.89 9.53 7.39
CA GLU A 113 -20.50 10.81 7.03
C GLU A 113 -19.79 11.50 5.84
N ARG A 114 -18.48 11.42 5.80
CA ARG A 114 -17.68 11.98 4.69
C ARG A 114 -17.93 11.25 3.36
N PHE A 115 -18.23 9.96 3.44
CA PHE A 115 -18.52 9.12 2.27
C PHE A 115 -19.89 9.49 1.66
N TYR A 116 -20.90 9.80 2.46
CA TYR A 116 -22.20 10.26 1.94
C TYR A 116 -22.04 11.48 1.04
N ALA A 117 -21.32 12.50 1.51
CA ALA A 117 -21.09 13.71 0.74
C ALA A 117 -20.36 13.43 -0.59
N ALA A 118 -19.33 12.58 -0.55
CA ALA A 118 -18.55 12.22 -1.74
C ALA A 118 -19.34 11.38 -2.73
N VAL A 119 -20.07 10.35 -2.27
CA VAL A 119 -20.83 9.43 -3.10
C VAL A 119 -22.03 10.12 -3.73
N ARG A 120 -22.74 10.99 -2.99
CA ARG A 120 -23.90 11.73 -3.50
C ARG A 120 -23.59 12.68 -4.64
N ARG A 121 -22.34 12.99 -4.89
CA ARG A 121 -21.93 13.75 -6.09
C ARG A 121 -22.21 13.00 -7.38
N TYR A 122 -22.12 11.67 -7.38
CA TYR A 122 -22.43 10.84 -8.53
C TYR A 122 -23.64 9.92 -8.34
N TRP A 123 -24.07 9.71 -7.10
CA TRP A 123 -25.29 8.98 -6.76
C TRP A 123 -26.11 9.73 -5.71
N PRO A 124 -26.87 10.78 -6.12
CA PRO A 124 -27.69 11.57 -5.20
C PRO A 124 -28.74 10.76 -4.41
N GLY A 125 -29.16 9.61 -4.96
CA GLY A 125 -30.14 8.72 -4.33
C GLY A 125 -29.59 7.79 -3.24
N LEU A 126 -28.33 7.94 -2.78
CA LEU A 126 -27.80 7.14 -1.68
C LEU A 126 -28.61 7.41 -0.39
N PRO A 127 -29.31 6.38 0.15
CA PRO A 127 -30.12 6.56 1.35
C PRO A 127 -29.26 6.84 2.60
N ASP A 128 -29.81 7.59 3.54
CA ASP A 128 -29.20 7.77 4.85
C ASP A 128 -29.10 6.42 5.59
N GLY A 129 -28.04 6.22 6.35
CA GLY A 129 -27.80 4.99 7.11
C GLY A 129 -27.47 3.76 6.25
N ALA A 130 -27.33 3.89 4.91
CA ALA A 130 -27.08 2.75 4.03
C ALA A 130 -25.61 2.30 3.97
N LEU A 131 -24.68 3.07 4.52
CA LEU A 131 -23.26 2.72 4.55
C LEU A 131 -22.87 2.11 5.90
N VAL A 132 -22.20 0.97 5.85
CA VAL A 132 -21.63 0.29 7.02
C VAL A 132 -20.12 0.18 6.88
N ALA A 133 -19.40 0.34 7.99
CA ALA A 133 -17.94 0.15 8.01
C ALA A 133 -17.60 -1.26 7.51
N ASP A 134 -16.59 -1.37 6.63
CA ASP A 134 -16.19 -2.64 6.04
C ASP A 134 -14.73 -2.94 6.43
N TYR A 135 -13.77 -2.48 5.68
CA TYR A 135 -12.35 -2.72 5.97
C TYR A 135 -11.50 -1.47 5.72
N SER A 136 -10.25 -1.54 6.15
CA SER A 136 -9.23 -0.55 5.79
C SER A 136 -8.01 -1.22 5.20
N GLY A 137 -7.23 -0.45 4.44
CA GLY A 137 -5.92 -0.83 3.95
C GLY A 137 -4.91 0.28 4.18
N VAL A 138 -3.62 -0.07 4.27
CA VAL A 138 -2.56 0.93 4.46
C VAL A 138 -1.57 0.84 3.31
N ARG A 139 -1.21 2.01 2.76
CA ARG A 139 -0.27 2.14 1.66
C ARG A 139 1.10 2.56 2.17
N PRO A 140 2.17 1.83 1.78
CA PRO A 140 3.55 2.18 2.11
C PRO A 140 4.03 3.29 1.16
N LYS A 141 3.76 4.54 1.48
CA LYS A 141 4.24 5.66 0.66
C LYS A 141 5.66 6.05 1.03
N LEU A 142 6.43 6.49 0.05
CA LEU A 142 7.70 7.14 0.31
C LEU A 142 7.46 8.59 0.71
N ALA A 143 8.22 9.07 1.70
CA ALA A 143 8.15 10.46 2.10
C ALA A 143 8.69 11.35 0.98
N ALA A 144 7.87 12.32 0.57
CA ALA A 144 8.21 13.29 -0.46
C ALA A 144 8.37 14.68 0.15
N ALA A 145 9.28 15.47 -0.39
CA ALA A 145 9.18 16.91 -0.21
C ALA A 145 7.87 17.43 -0.84
N ALA A 146 7.28 18.47 -0.27
CA ALA A 146 6.02 19.03 -0.76
C ALA A 146 6.06 19.27 -2.27
N GLY A 147 5.10 18.72 -3.00
CA GLY A 147 4.97 18.87 -4.46
C GLY A 147 5.75 17.86 -5.31
N GLN A 148 6.46 16.90 -4.71
CA GLN A 148 7.12 15.82 -5.46
C GLN A 148 6.19 14.61 -5.60
N ASN A 149 6.07 14.10 -6.81
CA ASN A 149 5.45 12.81 -7.08
C ASN A 149 6.54 11.75 -6.96
N ILE A 150 6.46 10.89 -5.95
CA ILE A 150 7.45 9.82 -5.75
C ILE A 150 6.85 8.51 -6.26
N ASP A 151 7.58 7.88 -7.19
CA ASP A 151 7.27 6.55 -7.70
C ASP A 151 7.90 5.46 -6.82
N PHE A 152 7.59 4.22 -7.10
CA PHE A 152 8.22 3.04 -6.50
C PHE A 152 9.75 3.10 -6.66
N ARG A 153 10.47 2.65 -5.65
CA ARG A 153 11.92 2.47 -5.75
C ARG A 153 12.25 0.99 -5.80
N ILE A 154 13.10 0.62 -6.76
CA ILE A 154 13.69 -0.70 -6.91
C ILE A 154 15.18 -0.48 -6.89
N ASP A 155 15.80 -0.77 -5.76
CA ASP A 155 17.21 -0.49 -5.50
C ASP A 155 18.02 -1.78 -5.50
N GLY A 156 19.05 -1.85 -6.35
CA GLY A 156 20.03 -2.93 -6.42
C GLY A 156 21.25 -2.67 -5.54
N GLY A 157 22.19 -3.61 -5.58
CA GLY A 157 23.44 -3.56 -4.81
C GLY A 157 24.30 -2.34 -5.09
N ASP A 158 24.25 -1.81 -6.30
CA ASP A 158 24.92 -0.58 -6.73
C ASP A 158 24.48 0.66 -5.95
N ARG A 159 23.24 0.67 -5.49
CA ARG A 159 22.65 1.80 -4.78
C ARG A 159 22.80 1.73 -3.26
N HIS A 160 22.73 0.55 -2.68
CA HIS A 160 22.76 0.37 -1.22
C HIS A 160 23.96 -0.41 -0.69
N GLY A 161 24.90 -0.77 -1.54
CA GLY A 161 26.16 -1.38 -1.15
C GLY A 161 26.11 -2.85 -0.72
N ALA A 162 24.93 -3.51 -0.78
CA ALA A 162 24.77 -4.92 -0.41
C ALA A 162 24.53 -5.81 -1.64
N PRO A 163 25.56 -6.41 -2.24
CA PRO A 163 25.43 -7.22 -3.45
C PRO A 163 24.49 -8.42 -3.25
N GLY A 164 23.73 -8.76 -4.28
CA GLY A 164 22.78 -9.88 -4.25
C GLY A 164 21.45 -9.58 -3.55
N HIS A 165 21.25 -8.34 -3.13
CA HIS A 165 19.97 -7.86 -2.59
C HIS A 165 19.29 -6.91 -3.56
N VAL A 166 17.96 -6.99 -3.64
CA VAL A 166 17.11 -5.98 -4.29
C VAL A 166 16.01 -5.55 -3.32
N MET A 167 15.89 -4.25 -3.13
CA MET A 167 14.91 -3.64 -2.22
C MET A 167 13.81 -2.96 -3.01
N LEU A 168 12.55 -3.30 -2.73
CA LEU A 168 11.36 -2.64 -3.26
C LEU A 168 10.73 -1.77 -2.18
N TYR A 169 10.70 -0.45 -2.42
CA TYR A 169 10.13 0.51 -1.48
C TYR A 169 8.96 1.26 -2.11
N GLY A 170 7.93 1.52 -1.32
CA GLY A 170 6.80 2.35 -1.73
C GLY A 170 5.88 1.70 -2.75
N VAL A 171 5.96 0.38 -2.96
CA VAL A 171 5.10 -0.33 -3.92
C VAL A 171 3.66 -0.36 -3.38
N GLU A 172 2.83 0.50 -3.96
CA GLU A 172 1.39 0.60 -3.69
C GLU A 172 0.59 0.39 -4.98
N SER A 173 -0.65 0.85 -5.06
CA SER A 173 -1.42 0.82 -6.31
C SER A 173 -0.76 1.70 -7.40
N PRO A 174 -0.51 1.19 -8.61
CA PRO A 174 -0.97 -0.07 -9.21
C PRO A 174 0.04 -1.23 -9.18
N GLY A 175 0.80 -1.42 -8.11
CA GLY A 175 1.88 -2.40 -8.01
C GLY A 175 1.48 -3.82 -8.39
N LEU A 176 0.27 -4.26 -8.03
CA LEU A 176 -0.21 -5.60 -8.40
C LEU A 176 -0.35 -5.76 -9.92
N THR A 177 -0.98 -4.81 -10.60
CA THR A 177 -1.12 -4.86 -12.06
C THR A 177 0.19 -4.63 -12.81
N ALA A 178 1.15 -3.92 -12.18
CA ALA A 178 2.49 -3.69 -12.71
C ALA A 178 3.50 -4.77 -12.30
N SER A 179 3.10 -5.83 -11.58
CA SER A 179 4.01 -6.78 -10.94
C SER A 179 4.97 -7.49 -11.89
N LEU A 180 4.54 -7.81 -13.11
CA LEU A 180 5.41 -8.44 -14.12
C LEU A 180 6.51 -7.48 -14.59
N ALA A 181 6.17 -6.21 -14.85
CA ALA A 181 7.16 -5.20 -15.22
C ALA A 181 8.10 -4.87 -14.04
N ILE A 182 7.59 -4.89 -12.80
CA ILE A 182 8.41 -4.76 -11.60
C ILE A 182 9.40 -5.93 -11.51
N ALA A 183 8.95 -7.17 -11.78
CA ALA A 183 9.81 -8.35 -11.75
C ALA A 183 10.94 -8.29 -12.80
N GLU A 184 10.67 -7.79 -14.00
CA GLU A 184 11.71 -7.55 -15.02
C GLU A 184 12.78 -6.57 -14.53
N ARG A 185 12.36 -5.49 -13.86
CA ARG A 185 13.30 -4.53 -13.27
C ARG A 185 14.10 -5.11 -12.10
N VAL A 186 13.48 -5.98 -11.29
CA VAL A 186 14.18 -6.72 -10.22
C VAL A 186 15.26 -7.63 -10.81
N LEU A 187 14.96 -8.36 -11.88
CA LEU A 187 15.93 -9.20 -12.56
C LEU A 187 17.12 -8.37 -13.07
N ALA A 188 16.86 -7.26 -13.75
CA ALA A 188 17.90 -6.36 -14.22
C ALA A 188 18.79 -5.82 -13.08
N ALA A 189 18.22 -5.55 -11.91
CA ALA A 189 18.94 -5.08 -10.72
C ALA A 189 19.75 -6.19 -10.02
N LEU A 190 19.46 -7.47 -10.28
CA LEU A 190 20.24 -8.61 -9.77
C LEU A 190 21.45 -8.95 -10.64
N ASP A 191 21.40 -8.58 -11.93
CA ASP A 191 22.44 -8.89 -12.92
C ASP A 191 23.53 -7.79 -12.99
N GLY A 192 23.30 -6.63 -12.38
CA GLY A 192 24.24 -5.50 -12.27
C GLY A 192 24.99 -5.53 -10.96
#